data_a1a2b0926028ea386b3f950b0adb03ef
#
_entry.id   a1a2b0926028ea386b3f950b0adb03ef
#
_cell.length_a   1.000
_cell.length_b   1.000
_cell.length_c   1.000
_cell.angle_alpha   90.00
_cell.angle_beta   90.00
_cell.angle_gamma   90.00
#
_symmetry.space_group_name_H-M   'P 1'
#
loop_
_entity.id
_entity.type
_entity.pdbx_description
1 polymer ?
#
loop_
_entity_poly.entity_id
_entity_poly.type
_entity_poly.pdbx_seq_one_letter_code
_entity_poly.pdbx_strand_id
1 'polypeptide(L)'
;MTLFAWQYPYEIQWAEEDNVLYVRAGRGKTQFWIPPFARKDGSFAKGVERMHEWFDAHGYPFLMKGVTPETVERIRALCPDCYDFTPDRNNYEYVYLTQNLINLSGKKYRQKKNNLNHFRNQYFGNWEYIPITEDIFDECLEAEKTWYEQHEEQDDDEELAGERHAIETVFNNWNVLQPTGGAIRMYNKIVAFSIGEMLNDDTAIIHFEKSDPTIRGLYQVINHEFVVHAWSHTTYINREEDMGIPG
;
A
#
# COMPACT_ATOMS: atom_id res chain seq x y z
N MET A 1 -2.32 -4.65 7.87
CA MET A 1 -1.72 -3.33 8.22
C MET A 1 -2.50 -2.18 7.62
N THR A 2 -2.86 -2.20 6.34
CA THR A 2 -3.53 -1.09 5.60
C THR A 2 -4.74 -0.50 6.33
N LEU A 3 -5.74 -1.31 6.71
CA LEU A 3 -6.94 -0.83 7.39
C LEU A 3 -6.65 -0.06 8.69
N PHE A 4 -5.58 -0.43 9.39
CA PHE A 4 -5.21 0.22 10.64
C PHE A 4 -4.41 1.51 10.41
N ALA A 5 -3.42 1.48 9.54
CA ALA A 5 -2.57 2.63 9.25
C ALA A 5 -3.35 3.80 8.63
N TRP A 6 -4.27 3.48 7.69
CA TRP A 6 -5.07 4.45 6.97
C TRP A 6 -6.43 4.76 7.62
N GLN A 7 -6.69 4.24 8.84
CA GLN A 7 -7.98 4.43 9.52
C GLN A 7 -8.35 5.91 9.68
N TYR A 8 -7.43 6.73 10.13
CA TYR A 8 -7.69 8.15 10.35
C TYR A 8 -7.83 8.94 9.04
N PRO A 9 -6.90 8.84 8.06
CA PRO A 9 -7.00 9.59 6.81
C PRO A 9 -8.29 9.31 6.03
N TYR A 10 -8.72 8.04 5.96
CA TYR A 10 -9.91 7.63 5.21
C TYR A 10 -11.16 7.42 6.06
N GLU A 11 -11.14 7.75 7.36
CA GLU A 11 -12.23 7.49 8.32
C GLU A 11 -12.74 6.03 8.24
N ILE A 12 -11.81 5.07 8.15
CA ILE A 12 -12.16 3.67 8.01
C ILE A 12 -12.87 3.19 9.26
N GLN A 13 -14.01 2.55 9.07
CA GLN A 13 -14.80 1.91 10.12
C GLN A 13 -15.10 0.48 9.70
N TRP A 14 -15.20 -0.39 10.69
CA TRP A 14 -15.55 -1.79 10.46
C TRP A 14 -16.53 -2.29 11.51
N ALA A 15 -17.30 -3.32 11.14
CA ALA A 15 -18.20 -4.03 12.02
C ALA A 15 -18.26 -5.51 11.62
N GLU A 16 -18.56 -6.38 12.57
CA GLU A 16 -18.84 -7.80 12.30
C GLU A 16 -20.27 -8.10 12.78
N GLU A 17 -21.09 -8.67 11.89
CA GLU A 17 -22.46 -9.11 12.17
C GLU A 17 -22.72 -10.40 11.37
N ASP A 18 -23.31 -11.43 11.99
CA ASP A 18 -23.67 -12.70 11.34
C ASP A 18 -22.53 -13.36 10.56
N ASN A 19 -21.32 -13.35 11.11
CA ASN A 19 -20.10 -13.88 10.48
C ASN A 19 -19.73 -13.20 9.14
N VAL A 20 -20.13 -11.94 8.99
CA VAL A 20 -19.75 -11.06 7.88
C VAL A 20 -19.02 -9.85 8.44
N LEU A 21 -17.79 -9.60 7.94
CA LEU A 21 -17.05 -8.39 8.21
C LEU A 21 -17.40 -7.33 7.16
N TYR A 22 -17.75 -6.16 7.63
CA TYR A 22 -18.05 -4.96 6.86
C TYR A 22 -16.95 -3.93 7.08
N VAL A 23 -16.51 -3.29 6.02
CA VAL A 23 -15.57 -2.18 6.08
C VAL A 23 -16.07 -1.05 5.20
N ARG A 24 -16.12 0.15 5.76
CA ARG A 24 -16.46 1.37 5.04
C ARG A 24 -15.38 2.42 5.21
N ALA A 25 -15.28 3.33 4.25
CA ALA A 25 -14.37 4.45 4.27
C ALA A 25 -15.00 5.68 3.59
N GLY A 26 -14.35 6.83 3.69
CA GLY A 26 -14.79 8.08 3.08
C GLY A 26 -15.64 8.94 4.00
N ARG A 27 -15.81 10.22 3.61
CA ARG A 27 -16.45 11.27 4.40
C ARG A 27 -17.78 11.71 3.80
N GLY A 28 -18.75 12.00 4.64
CA GLY A 28 -20.03 12.58 4.22
C GLY A 28 -20.70 11.78 3.10
N LYS A 29 -20.99 12.43 1.97
CA LYS A 29 -21.67 11.80 0.82
C LYS A 29 -20.75 10.97 -0.08
N THR A 30 -19.44 10.98 0.14
CA THR A 30 -18.47 10.18 -0.61
C THR A 30 -18.13 8.86 0.06
N GLN A 31 -18.92 8.44 1.05
CA GLN A 31 -18.73 7.17 1.72
C GLN A 31 -18.91 6.01 0.75
N PHE A 32 -18.05 5.02 0.91
CA PHE A 32 -18.10 3.78 0.15
C PHE A 32 -17.83 2.59 1.07
N TRP A 33 -18.24 1.42 0.66
CA TRP A 33 -17.91 0.17 1.30
C TRP A 33 -17.08 -0.68 0.38
N ILE A 34 -16.19 -1.49 0.94
CA ILE A 34 -15.59 -2.59 0.19
C ILE A 34 -16.52 -3.82 0.27
N PRO A 35 -16.38 -4.81 -0.63
CA PRO A 35 -17.22 -6.01 -0.61
C PRO A 35 -17.25 -6.68 0.76
N PRO A 36 -18.39 -7.21 1.22
CA PRO A 36 -18.48 -7.85 2.52
C PRO A 36 -17.69 -9.17 2.55
N PHE A 37 -16.90 -9.37 3.61
CA PHE A 37 -16.13 -10.59 3.82
C PHE A 37 -16.94 -11.58 4.65
N ALA A 38 -17.61 -12.53 3.98
CA ALA A 38 -18.37 -13.57 4.65
C ALA A 38 -17.49 -14.77 5.01
N ARG A 39 -17.55 -15.23 6.27
CA ARG A 39 -17.01 -16.52 6.68
C ARG A 39 -17.82 -17.66 6.06
N LYS A 40 -17.39 -18.92 6.23
CA LYS A 40 -18.05 -20.10 5.64
C LYS A 40 -19.56 -20.23 5.99
N ASP A 41 -19.94 -19.81 7.19
CA ASP A 41 -21.29 -19.80 7.73
C ASP A 41 -22.00 -18.44 7.61
N GLY A 42 -21.29 -17.44 7.07
CA GLY A 42 -21.84 -16.14 6.73
C GLY A 42 -22.43 -16.11 5.31
N SER A 43 -23.28 -15.14 5.07
CA SER A 43 -23.93 -14.97 3.76
C SER A 43 -23.48 -13.68 3.08
N PHE A 44 -22.78 -13.82 1.96
CA PHE A 44 -22.42 -12.67 1.12
C PHE A 44 -23.66 -11.89 0.64
N ALA A 45 -24.73 -12.61 0.25
CA ALA A 45 -25.96 -12.00 -0.22
C ALA A 45 -26.61 -11.12 0.87
N LYS A 46 -26.75 -11.66 2.10
CA LYS A 46 -27.23 -10.89 3.26
C LYS A 46 -26.31 -9.71 3.58
N GLY A 47 -24.99 -9.90 3.40
CA GLY A 47 -24.02 -8.83 3.56
C GLY A 47 -24.29 -7.66 2.63
N VAL A 48 -24.51 -7.92 1.34
CA VAL A 48 -24.87 -6.89 0.36
C VAL A 48 -26.20 -6.22 0.69
N GLU A 49 -27.22 -7.00 1.09
CA GLU A 49 -28.52 -6.48 1.54
C GLU A 49 -28.38 -5.53 2.73
N ARG A 50 -27.58 -5.92 3.74
CA ARG A 50 -27.30 -5.09 4.92
C ARG A 50 -26.59 -3.77 4.57
N MET A 51 -25.71 -3.80 3.59
CA MET A 51 -25.08 -2.59 3.07
C MET A 51 -26.10 -1.65 2.44
N HIS A 52 -27.06 -2.16 1.63
CA HIS A 52 -28.16 -1.35 1.10
C HIS A 52 -28.99 -0.70 2.18
N GLU A 53 -29.43 -1.47 3.17
CA GLU A 53 -30.19 -0.94 4.31
C GLU A 53 -29.46 0.23 4.99
N TRP A 54 -28.12 0.11 5.12
CA TRP A 54 -27.34 1.19 5.72
C TRP A 54 -27.32 2.45 4.85
N PHE A 55 -27.07 2.33 3.53
CA PHE A 55 -27.08 3.46 2.61
C PHE A 55 -28.43 4.15 2.55
N ASP A 56 -29.52 3.38 2.49
CA ASP A 56 -30.89 3.88 2.47
C ASP A 56 -31.23 4.63 3.78
N ALA A 57 -30.89 4.06 4.92
CA ALA A 57 -31.13 4.67 6.23
C ALA A 57 -30.40 6.02 6.41
N HIS A 58 -29.27 6.22 5.72
CA HIS A 58 -28.49 7.45 5.80
C HIS A 58 -28.75 8.42 4.63
N GLY A 59 -29.56 8.02 3.66
CA GLY A 59 -29.87 8.82 2.48
C GLY A 59 -28.67 9.04 1.54
N TYR A 60 -27.78 8.06 1.48
CA TYR A 60 -26.62 8.08 0.58
C TYR A 60 -26.83 7.15 -0.62
N PRO A 61 -26.27 7.48 -1.79
CA PRO A 61 -26.26 6.54 -2.91
C PRO A 61 -25.39 5.31 -2.56
N PHE A 62 -25.86 4.12 -2.93
CA PHE A 62 -25.08 2.90 -2.74
C PHE A 62 -23.79 2.96 -3.55
N LEU A 63 -22.65 2.82 -2.90
CA LEU A 63 -21.34 2.83 -3.51
C LEU A 63 -20.44 1.76 -2.91
N MET A 64 -19.94 0.87 -3.77
CA MET A 64 -18.95 -0.14 -3.42
C MET A 64 -17.68 0.08 -4.25
N LYS A 65 -16.51 0.06 -3.61
CA LYS A 65 -15.20 0.16 -4.28
C LYS A 65 -14.35 -1.08 -3.99
N GLY A 66 -13.25 -1.25 -4.73
CA GLY A 66 -12.39 -2.43 -4.57
C GLY A 66 -13.06 -3.74 -4.97
N VAL A 67 -13.98 -3.70 -5.92
CA VAL A 67 -14.74 -4.87 -6.38
C VAL A 67 -13.94 -5.62 -7.43
N THR A 68 -13.49 -6.84 -7.09
CA THR A 68 -12.77 -7.69 -8.03
C THR A 68 -13.69 -8.26 -9.12
N PRO A 69 -13.17 -8.66 -10.30
CA PRO A 69 -13.99 -9.32 -11.34
C PRO A 69 -14.79 -10.51 -10.82
N GLU A 70 -14.21 -11.34 -9.94
CA GLU A 70 -14.93 -12.45 -9.32
C GLU A 70 -16.11 -11.97 -8.47
N THR A 71 -15.91 -10.90 -7.70
CA THR A 71 -16.97 -10.31 -6.88
C THR A 71 -18.06 -9.67 -7.75
N VAL A 72 -17.71 -9.06 -8.87
CA VAL A 72 -18.69 -8.57 -9.87
C VAL A 72 -19.61 -9.70 -10.32
N GLU A 73 -19.06 -10.86 -10.68
CA GLU A 73 -19.88 -12.01 -11.11
C GLU A 73 -20.78 -12.53 -9.97
N ARG A 74 -20.29 -12.54 -8.73
CA ARG A 74 -21.11 -12.90 -7.55
C ARG A 74 -22.26 -11.92 -7.35
N ILE A 75 -22.03 -10.62 -7.48
CA ILE A 75 -23.06 -9.58 -7.32
C ILE A 75 -24.09 -9.70 -8.46
N ARG A 76 -23.66 -9.89 -9.71
CA ARG A 76 -24.53 -10.12 -10.86
C ARG A 76 -25.40 -11.35 -10.70
N ALA A 77 -24.88 -12.40 -10.08
CA ALA A 77 -25.66 -13.61 -9.80
C ALA A 77 -26.78 -13.36 -8.77
N LEU A 78 -26.64 -12.38 -7.88
CA LEU A 78 -27.69 -11.98 -6.94
C LEU A 78 -28.74 -11.11 -7.61
N CYS A 79 -28.34 -10.16 -8.44
CA CYS A 79 -29.22 -9.27 -9.19
C CYS A 79 -28.55 -8.80 -10.48
N PRO A 80 -28.88 -9.38 -11.66
CA PRO A 80 -28.17 -9.14 -12.92
C PRO A 80 -28.13 -7.67 -13.37
N ASP A 81 -29.21 -6.92 -13.11
CA ASP A 81 -29.40 -5.57 -13.65
C ASP A 81 -29.52 -4.49 -12.55
N CYS A 82 -29.12 -4.80 -11.31
CA CYS A 82 -29.28 -3.86 -10.19
C CYS A 82 -28.14 -2.84 -10.05
N TYR A 83 -27.00 -3.09 -10.66
CA TYR A 83 -25.79 -2.31 -10.42
C TYR A 83 -25.07 -1.96 -11.72
N ASP A 84 -24.56 -0.75 -11.76
CA ASP A 84 -23.58 -0.32 -12.76
C ASP A 84 -22.16 -0.55 -12.25
N PHE A 85 -21.32 -1.17 -13.08
CA PHE A 85 -19.92 -1.43 -12.75
C PHE A 85 -19.01 -0.62 -13.65
N THR A 86 -18.17 0.21 -13.05
CA THR A 86 -17.19 1.04 -13.74
C THR A 86 -15.78 0.61 -13.36
N PRO A 87 -14.96 0.14 -14.31
CA PRO A 87 -13.54 -0.11 -14.04
C PRO A 87 -12.83 1.18 -13.64
N ASP A 88 -12.06 1.12 -12.56
CA ASP A 88 -11.25 2.23 -12.10
C ASP A 88 -9.77 1.87 -12.22
N ARG A 89 -9.12 2.43 -13.26
CA ARG A 89 -7.72 2.17 -13.58
C ARG A 89 -6.78 2.66 -12.48
N ASN A 90 -7.15 3.70 -11.76
CA ASN A 90 -6.32 4.29 -10.70
C ASN A 90 -6.12 3.33 -9.52
N ASN A 91 -7.09 2.44 -9.30
CA ASN A 91 -7.04 1.41 -8.26
C ASN A 91 -6.51 0.04 -8.78
N TYR A 92 -5.83 0.01 -9.93
CA TYR A 92 -5.18 -1.22 -10.40
C TYR A 92 -3.81 -1.35 -9.71
N GLU A 93 -3.54 -2.53 -9.19
CA GLU A 93 -2.31 -2.80 -8.45
C GLU A 93 -1.16 -3.20 -9.37
N TYR A 94 0.04 -2.75 -9.04
CA TYR A 94 1.28 -3.16 -9.68
C TYR A 94 1.82 -4.45 -9.05
N VAL A 95 1.59 -5.57 -9.72
CA VAL A 95 2.11 -6.87 -9.29
C VAL A 95 3.27 -7.31 -10.18
N TYR A 96 4.40 -7.64 -9.58
CA TYR A 96 5.63 -8.06 -10.23
C TYR A 96 6.04 -9.45 -9.80
N LEU A 97 6.65 -10.23 -10.70
CA LEU A 97 7.44 -11.39 -10.28
C LEU A 97 8.66 -10.91 -9.47
N THR A 98 8.83 -11.45 -8.28
CA THR A 98 9.95 -11.11 -7.36
C THR A 98 11.30 -11.22 -8.06
N GLN A 99 11.52 -12.30 -8.79
CA GLN A 99 12.77 -12.53 -9.54
C GLN A 99 13.03 -11.48 -10.62
N ASN A 100 12.01 -10.85 -11.18
CA ASN A 100 12.19 -9.75 -12.14
C ASN A 100 12.71 -8.49 -11.46
N LEU A 101 12.28 -8.20 -10.23
CA LEU A 101 12.75 -7.05 -9.44
C LEU A 101 14.19 -7.29 -8.92
N ILE A 102 14.53 -8.53 -8.57
CA ILE A 102 15.88 -8.91 -8.14
C ILE A 102 16.86 -8.82 -9.30
N ASN A 103 16.55 -9.44 -10.44
CA ASN A 103 17.49 -9.58 -11.55
C ASN A 103 17.57 -8.33 -12.43
N LEU A 104 16.52 -7.53 -12.49
CA LEU A 104 16.37 -6.37 -13.37
C LEU A 104 16.80 -6.66 -14.82
N SER A 105 16.33 -7.80 -15.35
CA SER A 105 16.69 -8.31 -16.66
C SER A 105 15.73 -7.83 -17.75
N GLY A 106 16.28 -7.60 -18.95
CA GLY A 106 15.50 -7.22 -20.13
C GLY A 106 15.35 -5.70 -20.32
N LYS A 107 14.82 -5.33 -21.48
CA LYS A 107 14.76 -3.94 -21.96
C LYS A 107 13.96 -3.03 -21.01
N LYS A 108 12.84 -3.52 -20.45
CA LYS A 108 11.96 -2.74 -19.58
C LYS A 108 12.62 -2.33 -18.25
N TYR A 109 13.61 -3.08 -17.78
CA TYR A 109 14.33 -2.80 -16.53
C TYR A 109 15.66 -2.07 -16.72
N ARG A 110 16.05 -1.82 -17.96
CA ARG A 110 17.38 -1.26 -18.28
C ARG A 110 17.66 0.06 -17.54
N GLN A 111 16.69 0.95 -17.51
CA GLN A 111 16.84 2.25 -16.82
C GLN A 111 16.97 2.07 -15.31
N LYS A 112 16.12 1.22 -14.69
CA LYS A 112 16.19 0.91 -13.27
C LYS A 112 17.55 0.32 -12.91
N LYS A 113 18.03 -0.64 -13.69
CA LYS A 113 19.37 -1.26 -13.51
C LYS A 113 20.51 -0.26 -13.66
N ASN A 114 20.42 0.66 -14.61
CA ASN A 114 21.44 1.70 -14.79
C ASN A 114 21.48 2.65 -13.59
N ASN A 115 20.34 3.07 -13.05
CA ASN A 115 20.29 3.93 -11.88
C ASN A 115 20.80 3.22 -10.62
N LEU A 116 20.44 1.95 -10.42
CA LEU A 116 20.97 1.10 -9.35
C LEU A 116 22.49 1.00 -9.41
N ASN A 117 23.04 0.68 -10.60
CA ASN A 117 24.48 0.56 -10.79
C ASN A 117 25.19 1.91 -10.63
N HIS A 118 24.58 3.01 -11.09
CA HIS A 118 25.12 4.35 -10.89
C HIS A 118 25.30 4.66 -9.42
N PHE A 119 24.27 4.44 -8.62
CA PHE A 119 24.32 4.65 -7.17
C PHE A 119 25.40 3.79 -6.51
N ARG A 120 25.40 2.48 -6.78
CA ARG A 120 26.38 1.53 -6.20
C ARG A 120 27.82 1.91 -6.52
N ASN A 121 28.08 2.41 -7.72
CA ASN A 121 29.43 2.84 -8.13
C ASN A 121 29.81 4.18 -7.48
N GLN A 122 28.89 5.15 -7.46
CA GLN A 122 29.15 6.49 -6.93
C GLN A 122 29.37 6.50 -5.42
N TYR A 123 28.62 5.68 -4.71
CA TYR A 123 28.63 5.64 -3.23
C TYR A 123 29.25 4.36 -2.67
N PHE A 124 30.09 3.70 -3.45
CA PHE A 124 30.73 2.45 -3.04
C PHE A 124 31.41 2.56 -1.67
N GLY A 125 31.04 1.66 -0.74
CA GLY A 125 31.58 1.63 0.63
C GLY A 125 31.02 2.70 1.57
N ASN A 126 30.08 3.55 1.14
CA ASN A 126 29.50 4.63 1.95
C ASN A 126 28.01 4.44 2.27
N TRP A 127 27.46 3.30 1.98
CA TRP A 127 26.08 2.95 2.26
C TRP A 127 25.94 1.48 2.66
N GLU A 128 24.87 1.18 3.36
CA GLU A 128 24.46 -0.18 3.74
C GLU A 128 22.94 -0.32 3.75
N TYR A 129 22.45 -1.54 3.51
CA TYR A 129 21.07 -1.91 3.80
C TYR A 129 20.99 -2.47 5.22
N ILE A 130 20.02 -2.03 5.98
CA ILE A 130 19.76 -2.53 7.32
C ILE A 130 18.27 -2.84 7.50
N PRO A 131 17.89 -3.88 8.25
CA PRO A 131 16.51 -4.08 8.66
C PRO A 131 16.07 -2.95 9.61
N ILE A 132 14.80 -2.57 9.55
CA ILE A 132 14.22 -1.62 10.48
C ILE A 132 13.95 -2.34 11.80
N THR A 133 14.54 -1.79 12.88
CA THR A 133 14.37 -2.20 14.27
C THR A 133 14.06 -0.97 15.12
N GLU A 134 13.57 -1.16 16.34
CA GLU A 134 13.09 -0.04 17.19
C GLU A 134 14.15 1.06 17.42
N ASP A 135 15.42 0.71 17.44
CA ASP A 135 16.53 1.63 17.65
C ASP A 135 16.74 2.66 16.53
N ILE A 136 16.13 2.44 15.36
CA ILE A 136 16.23 3.37 14.21
C ILE A 136 14.90 4.01 13.82
N PHE A 137 13.81 3.80 14.57
CA PHE A 137 12.51 4.37 14.25
C PHE A 137 12.55 5.89 14.14
N ASP A 138 13.17 6.55 15.09
CA ASP A 138 13.31 8.02 15.09
C ASP A 138 14.09 8.52 13.86
N GLU A 139 15.14 7.79 13.44
CA GLU A 139 15.91 8.13 12.25
C GLU A 139 15.05 7.96 10.96
N CYS A 140 14.21 6.94 10.90
CA CYS A 140 13.29 6.73 9.76
C CYS A 140 12.22 7.84 9.69
N LEU A 141 11.64 8.22 10.84
CA LEU A 141 10.65 9.30 10.92
C LEU A 141 11.26 10.67 10.57
N GLU A 142 12.52 10.92 10.94
CA GLU A 142 13.21 12.15 10.53
C GLU A 142 13.51 12.17 9.02
N ALA A 143 13.86 11.01 8.44
CA ALA A 143 14.03 10.89 6.98
C ALA A 143 12.70 11.12 6.23
N GLU A 144 11.58 10.60 6.75
CA GLU A 144 10.24 10.84 6.21
C GLU A 144 9.86 12.33 6.28
N LYS A 145 10.08 12.97 7.44
CA LYS A 145 9.83 14.39 7.63
C LYS A 145 10.62 15.26 6.64
N THR A 146 11.89 14.94 6.43
CA THR A 146 12.74 15.62 5.44
C THR A 146 12.17 15.45 4.02
N TRP A 147 11.70 14.25 3.69
CA TRP A 147 11.04 13.98 2.40
C TRP A 147 9.76 14.77 2.25
N TYR A 148 8.91 14.81 3.29
CA TYR A 148 7.66 15.56 3.32
C TYR A 148 7.90 17.07 3.08
N GLU A 149 8.81 17.69 3.82
CA GLU A 149 9.14 19.11 3.69
C GLU A 149 9.62 19.49 2.27
N GLN A 150 10.24 18.57 1.52
CA GLN A 150 10.68 18.78 0.14
C GLN A 150 9.55 18.69 -0.90
N HIS A 151 8.41 18.09 -0.54
CA HIS A 151 7.27 17.86 -1.45
C HIS A 151 6.03 18.67 -1.11
N GLU A 152 5.96 19.31 0.05
CA GLU A 152 4.80 20.07 0.56
C GLU A 152 4.31 21.17 -0.40
N GLU A 153 5.18 21.71 -1.27
CA GLU A 153 4.80 22.72 -2.26
C GLU A 153 4.21 22.15 -3.57
N GLN A 154 4.20 20.83 -3.77
CA GLN A 154 3.92 20.22 -5.07
C GLN A 154 2.65 19.36 -5.11
N ASP A 155 2.16 18.87 -3.97
CA ASP A 155 1.05 17.91 -3.91
C ASP A 155 -0.08 18.37 -2.98
N ASP A 156 -1.23 17.70 -3.05
CA ASP A 156 -2.39 17.98 -2.23
C ASP A 156 -2.07 17.72 -0.75
N ASP A 157 -2.01 18.77 0.06
CA ASP A 157 -1.60 18.77 1.46
C ASP A 157 -2.32 17.71 2.33
N GLU A 158 -3.59 17.38 2.00
CA GLU A 158 -4.38 16.40 2.76
C GLU A 158 -3.91 14.95 2.51
N GLU A 159 -3.52 14.59 1.28
CA GLU A 159 -3.11 13.23 0.93
C GLU A 159 -1.73 12.92 1.51
N LEU A 160 -0.77 13.83 1.35
CA LEU A 160 0.57 13.73 1.94
C LEU A 160 0.52 13.68 3.47
N ALA A 161 -0.30 14.53 4.10
CA ALA A 161 -0.51 14.50 5.55
C ALA A 161 -1.13 13.18 6.02
N GLY A 162 -2.03 12.61 5.21
CA GLY A 162 -2.62 11.29 5.45
C GLY A 162 -1.60 10.18 5.43
N GLU A 163 -0.73 10.15 4.42
CA GLU A 163 0.34 9.15 4.31
C GLU A 163 1.35 9.25 5.46
N ARG A 164 1.76 10.46 5.80
CA ARG A 164 2.62 10.70 6.97
C ARG A 164 2.01 10.15 8.25
N HIS A 165 0.73 10.45 8.50
CA HIS A 165 0.02 9.93 9.66
C HIS A 165 -0.02 8.39 9.66
N ALA A 166 -0.24 7.78 8.49
CA ALA A 166 -0.24 6.33 8.34
C ALA A 166 1.14 5.73 8.67
N ILE A 167 2.23 6.33 8.20
CA ILE A 167 3.61 5.92 8.51
C ILE A 167 3.88 6.03 10.01
N GLU A 168 3.58 7.17 10.63
CA GLU A 168 3.72 7.38 12.08
C GLU A 168 2.91 6.34 12.87
N THR A 169 1.70 6.04 12.43
CA THR A 169 0.84 5.02 13.04
C THR A 169 1.48 3.63 12.98
N VAL A 170 2.11 3.26 11.88
CA VAL A 170 2.82 1.97 11.75
C VAL A 170 4.01 1.90 12.70
N PHE A 171 4.87 2.92 12.74
CA PHE A 171 6.02 2.93 13.66
C PHE A 171 5.58 2.87 15.13
N ASN A 172 4.55 3.62 15.51
CA ASN A 172 4.02 3.63 16.89
C ASN A 172 3.37 2.29 17.30
N ASN A 173 2.98 1.46 16.35
CA ASN A 173 2.31 0.17 16.59
C ASN A 173 3.08 -1.02 16.00
N TRP A 174 4.38 -0.86 15.75
CA TRP A 174 5.22 -1.87 15.08
C TRP A 174 5.12 -3.26 15.70
N ASN A 175 5.18 -3.33 17.03
CA ASN A 175 5.12 -4.59 17.76
C ASN A 175 3.77 -5.32 17.66
N VAL A 176 2.69 -4.60 17.39
CA VAL A 176 1.36 -5.18 17.22
C VAL A 176 1.14 -5.57 15.76
N LEU A 177 1.55 -4.69 14.84
CA LEU A 177 1.34 -4.88 13.40
C LEU A 177 2.35 -5.86 12.80
N GLN A 178 3.55 -5.94 13.39
CA GLN A 178 4.65 -6.81 12.95
C GLN A 178 4.99 -6.69 11.46
N PRO A 179 5.12 -5.48 10.91
CA PRO A 179 5.54 -5.33 9.53
C PRO A 179 7.00 -5.73 9.36
N THR A 180 7.41 -5.92 8.13
CA THR A 180 8.81 -6.03 7.75
C THR A 180 9.27 -4.70 7.20
N GLY A 181 10.43 -4.21 7.64
CA GLY A 181 11.00 -2.96 7.16
C GLY A 181 12.48 -3.09 6.80
N GLY A 182 12.91 -2.26 5.85
CA GLY A 182 14.30 -2.13 5.46
C GLY A 182 14.66 -0.68 5.18
N ALA A 183 15.89 -0.30 5.47
CA ALA A 183 16.38 1.06 5.29
C ALA A 183 17.75 1.09 4.61
N ILE A 184 18.04 2.20 3.95
CA ILE A 184 19.39 2.52 3.45
C ILE A 184 20.01 3.58 4.35
N ARG A 185 21.12 3.23 4.94
CA ARG A 185 21.95 4.16 5.72
C ARG A 185 23.12 4.64 4.87
N MET A 186 23.32 5.94 4.80
CA MET A 186 24.49 6.57 4.15
C MET A 186 25.09 7.60 5.10
N TYR A 187 26.42 7.55 5.28
CA TYR A 187 27.13 8.50 6.16
C TYR A 187 26.49 8.63 7.54
N ASN A 188 26.08 7.49 8.12
CA ASN A 188 25.39 7.39 9.43
C ASN A 188 24.01 8.08 9.49
N LYS A 189 23.32 8.27 8.36
CA LYS A 189 21.95 8.79 8.31
C LYS A 189 21.07 7.84 7.52
N ILE A 190 19.82 7.65 7.93
CA ILE A 190 18.81 7.00 7.11
C ILE A 190 18.42 7.98 5.99
N VAL A 191 18.52 7.52 4.74
CA VAL A 191 18.21 8.30 3.55
C VAL A 191 17.06 7.69 2.73
N ALA A 192 16.72 6.44 2.99
CA ALA A 192 15.56 5.76 2.40
C ALA A 192 15.09 4.63 3.30
N PHE A 193 13.80 4.32 3.24
CA PHE A 193 13.24 3.13 3.88
C PHE A 193 12.03 2.58 3.10
N SER A 194 11.71 1.32 3.35
CA SER A 194 10.54 0.65 2.82
C SER A 194 9.91 -0.25 3.88
N ILE A 195 8.57 -0.32 3.89
CA ILE A 195 7.79 -1.12 4.84
C ILE A 195 6.75 -1.93 4.07
N GLY A 196 6.63 -3.20 4.40
CA GLY A 196 5.67 -4.11 3.79
C GLY A 196 5.32 -5.28 4.70
N GLU A 197 4.46 -6.15 4.21
CA GLU A 197 4.03 -7.38 4.90
C GLU A 197 3.70 -8.49 3.90
N MET A 198 3.50 -9.71 4.38
CA MET A 198 2.93 -10.77 3.54
C MET A 198 1.45 -10.51 3.33
N LEU A 199 1.03 -10.38 2.08
CA LEU A 199 -0.38 -10.28 1.70
C LEU A 199 -1.07 -11.65 1.76
N ASN A 200 -0.35 -12.69 1.33
CA ASN A 200 -0.75 -14.09 1.37
C ASN A 200 0.50 -14.99 1.32
N ASP A 201 0.34 -16.31 1.12
CA ASP A 201 1.44 -17.29 1.23
C ASP A 201 2.57 -17.08 0.19
N ASP A 202 2.32 -16.41 -0.94
CA ASP A 202 3.28 -16.26 -2.04
C ASP A 202 3.54 -14.81 -2.48
N THR A 203 2.84 -13.85 -1.91
CA THR A 203 2.87 -12.43 -2.32
C THR A 203 3.17 -11.54 -1.13
N ALA A 204 4.20 -10.72 -1.23
CA ALA A 204 4.41 -9.59 -0.32
C ALA A 204 3.83 -8.30 -0.90
N ILE A 205 3.33 -7.43 -0.03
CA ILE A 205 2.85 -6.09 -0.38
C ILE A 205 3.75 -5.03 0.25
N ILE A 206 4.10 -4.02 -0.54
CA ILE A 206 4.93 -2.89 -0.12
C ILE A 206 4.00 -1.69 0.07
N HIS A 207 3.82 -1.25 1.31
CA HIS A 207 2.91 -0.17 1.66
C HIS A 207 3.56 1.22 1.59
N PHE A 208 4.82 1.30 2.03
CA PHE A 208 5.54 2.56 2.04
C PHE A 208 6.94 2.38 1.49
N GLU A 209 7.35 3.29 0.62
CA GLU A 209 8.70 3.37 0.10
C GLU A 209 9.10 4.84 -0.06
N LYS A 210 10.00 5.31 0.80
CA LYS A 210 10.48 6.69 0.86
C LYS A 210 11.98 6.75 0.60
N SER A 211 12.41 7.74 -0.15
CA SER A 211 13.85 7.97 -0.40
C SER A 211 14.12 9.43 -0.67
N ASP A 212 15.30 9.92 -0.29
CA ASP A 212 15.75 11.27 -0.63
C ASP A 212 15.83 11.43 -2.17
N PRO A 213 14.99 12.28 -2.77
CA PRO A 213 14.92 12.44 -4.22
C PRO A 213 16.17 13.12 -4.82
N THR A 214 16.96 13.80 -3.99
CA THR A 214 18.19 14.47 -4.41
C THR A 214 19.33 13.49 -4.71
N ILE A 215 19.22 12.25 -4.19
CA ILE A 215 20.21 11.20 -4.36
C ILE A 215 19.83 10.30 -5.54
N ARG A 216 20.44 10.52 -6.69
CA ARG A 216 20.13 9.76 -7.90
C ARG A 216 20.32 8.26 -7.73
N GLY A 217 19.27 7.50 -8.01
CA GLY A 217 19.26 6.04 -7.98
C GLY A 217 18.92 5.43 -6.63
N LEU A 218 18.76 6.24 -5.58
CA LEU A 218 18.47 5.76 -4.24
C LEU A 218 17.10 5.03 -4.18
N TYR A 219 16.08 5.55 -4.86
CA TYR A 219 14.78 4.91 -4.95
C TYR A 219 14.87 3.49 -5.54
N GLN A 220 15.69 3.31 -6.59
CA GLN A 220 15.91 1.99 -7.15
C GLN A 220 16.71 1.07 -6.23
N VAL A 221 17.57 1.64 -5.40
CA VAL A 221 18.36 0.88 -4.41
C VAL A 221 17.47 0.36 -3.30
N ILE A 222 16.69 1.22 -2.65
CA ILE A 222 15.80 0.76 -1.56
C ILE A 222 14.82 -0.30 -2.08
N ASN A 223 14.20 -0.07 -3.24
CA ASN A 223 13.31 -1.03 -3.86
C ASN A 223 13.98 -2.39 -4.11
N HIS A 224 15.18 -2.38 -4.69
CA HIS A 224 15.92 -3.59 -4.99
C HIS A 224 16.40 -4.32 -3.73
N GLU A 225 17.06 -3.61 -2.82
CA GLU A 225 17.62 -4.21 -1.59
C GLU A 225 16.52 -4.75 -0.69
N PHE A 226 15.40 -4.05 -0.56
CA PHE A 226 14.28 -4.53 0.25
C PHE A 226 13.69 -5.83 -0.32
N VAL A 227 13.52 -5.92 -1.64
CA VAL A 227 13.07 -7.18 -2.27
C VAL A 227 14.09 -8.30 -2.10
N VAL A 228 15.39 -8.01 -2.27
CA VAL A 228 16.46 -9.01 -2.12
C VAL A 228 16.54 -9.56 -0.70
N HIS A 229 16.52 -8.68 0.30
CA HIS A 229 16.79 -9.05 1.68
C HIS A 229 15.54 -9.56 2.42
N ALA A 230 14.38 -8.95 2.17
CA ALA A 230 13.17 -9.29 2.90
C ALA A 230 12.26 -10.29 2.15
N TRP A 231 12.17 -10.19 0.81
CA TRP A 231 11.11 -10.83 0.04
C TRP A 231 11.58 -11.81 -1.05
N SER A 232 12.87 -12.15 -1.09
CA SER A 232 13.41 -13.05 -2.11
C SER A 232 12.78 -14.45 -2.12
N HIS A 233 12.09 -14.83 -1.07
CA HIS A 233 11.37 -16.10 -0.90
C HIS A 233 9.95 -16.09 -1.48
N THR A 234 9.39 -14.92 -1.83
CA THR A 234 8.04 -14.79 -2.39
C THR A 234 8.03 -14.99 -3.91
N THR A 235 6.87 -15.32 -4.47
CA THR A 235 6.67 -15.39 -5.93
C THR A 235 6.39 -14.01 -6.50
N TYR A 236 5.60 -13.20 -5.79
CA TYR A 236 5.13 -11.90 -6.24
C TYR A 236 5.42 -10.79 -5.24
N ILE A 237 5.60 -9.59 -5.78
CA ILE A 237 5.61 -8.32 -5.04
C ILE A 237 4.49 -7.45 -5.57
N ASN A 238 3.56 -7.09 -4.70
CA ASN A 238 2.55 -6.09 -4.94
C ASN A 238 3.07 -4.73 -4.44
N ARG A 239 2.98 -3.71 -5.28
CA ARG A 239 3.42 -2.34 -4.96
C ARG A 239 2.26 -1.34 -4.92
N GLU A 240 1.09 -1.85 -4.58
CA GLU A 240 -0.16 -1.10 -4.48
C GLU A 240 -0.56 -0.39 -5.78
N GLU A 241 -1.30 0.67 -5.68
CA GLU A 241 -2.10 1.24 -6.75
C GLU A 241 -1.30 2.03 -7.79
N ASP A 242 -1.82 2.05 -9.01
CA ASP A 242 -1.29 2.83 -10.14
C ASP A 242 -1.48 4.35 -9.94
N MET A 243 -2.49 4.76 -9.15
CA MET A 243 -2.91 6.14 -8.91
C MET A 243 -3.20 6.93 -10.20
N GLY A 244 -3.32 6.26 -11.36
CA GLY A 244 -3.58 6.88 -12.65
C GLY A 244 -2.46 7.73 -13.21
N ILE A 245 -1.25 7.63 -12.67
CA ILE A 245 -0.09 8.42 -13.11
C ILE A 245 0.45 7.81 -14.42
N PRO A 246 0.49 8.58 -15.54
CA PRO A 246 1.08 8.08 -16.78
C PRO A 246 2.57 7.75 -16.60
N GLY A 247 2.93 6.49 -16.81
CA GLY A 247 4.30 5.98 -16.70
C GLY A 247 5.05 5.96 -18.03
#